data_c123b1d16d397224483ed34166d11b82
#
_entry.id   c123b1d16d397224483ed34166d11b82
#
_cell.length_a   1.000
_cell.length_b   1.000
_cell.length_c   1.000
_cell.angle_alpha   90.00
_cell.angle_beta   90.00
_cell.angle_gamma   90.00
#
_symmetry.space_group_name_H-M   'P 1'
#
loop_
_entity.id
_entity.type
_entity.pdbx_description
1 polymer ?
#
loop_
_entity_poly.entity_id
_entity_poly.type
_entity_poly.pdbx_seq_one_letter_code
_entity_poly.pdbx_strand_id
1 'polypeptide(L)'
;MVIDKQILDELTAQAKASPRLRMNMDLRNSQADLSQRILNAIEPGTVLPIHRHLNSSVTIVCIRGHFEELIYDEIGTLVEAIDMIPGGNVINLPIGTWHSIRSLESGTVLLECQDGPYEPHKEGDVLKI
;
A
#
# COMPACT_ATOMS: atom_id res chain seq x y z
N MET A 1 3.36 -5.88 20.59
CA MET A 1 2.86 -4.49 20.46
C MET A 1 1.42 -4.55 19.95
N VAL A 2 0.59 -3.64 20.41
CA VAL A 2 -0.79 -3.52 19.92
C VAL A 2 -0.85 -2.31 19.01
N ILE A 3 -1.36 -2.51 17.80
CA ILE A 3 -1.61 -1.42 16.86
C ILE A 3 -3.04 -0.94 17.11
N ASP A 4 -3.13 0.14 17.86
CA ASP A 4 -4.38 0.71 18.33
C ASP A 4 -4.66 2.08 17.67
N LYS A 5 -5.76 2.71 18.07
CA LYS A 5 -6.14 4.02 17.54
C LYS A 5 -5.04 5.06 17.68
N GLN A 6 -4.32 5.06 18.80
CA GLN A 6 -3.24 6.03 19.04
C GLN A 6 -2.12 5.88 17.99
N ILE A 7 -1.69 4.65 17.72
CA ILE A 7 -0.65 4.38 16.69
C ILE A 7 -1.14 4.79 15.31
N LEU A 8 -2.38 4.48 14.96
CA LEU A 8 -2.95 4.87 13.67
C LEU A 8 -3.04 6.40 13.53
N ASP A 9 -3.42 7.09 14.59
CA ASP A 9 -3.51 8.56 14.60
C ASP A 9 -2.11 9.20 14.47
N GLU A 10 -1.10 8.67 15.15
CA GLU A 10 0.27 9.15 15.06
C GLU A 10 0.85 8.96 13.65
N LEU A 11 0.62 7.79 13.05
CA LEU A 11 1.06 7.52 11.69
C LEU A 11 0.37 8.43 10.68
N THR A 12 -0.93 8.67 10.86
CA THR A 12 -1.71 9.60 10.04
C THR A 12 -1.19 11.03 10.16
N ALA A 13 -0.86 11.48 11.37
CA ALA A 13 -0.28 12.80 11.57
C ALA A 13 1.05 12.97 10.83
N GLN A 14 1.89 11.94 10.85
CA GLN A 14 3.14 11.94 10.10
C GLN A 14 2.89 11.95 8.58
N ALA A 15 1.88 11.23 8.11
CA ALA A 15 1.50 11.24 6.70
C ALA A 15 1.06 12.63 6.24
N LYS A 16 0.22 13.30 7.04
CA LYS A 16 -0.24 14.67 6.76
C LYS A 16 0.91 15.67 6.71
N ALA A 17 1.93 15.49 7.54
CA ALA A 17 3.10 16.36 7.59
C ALA A 17 4.12 16.05 6.48
N SER A 18 4.00 14.91 5.81
CA SER A 18 4.90 14.50 4.74
C SER A 18 4.53 15.20 3.42
N PRO A 19 5.52 15.68 2.65
CA PRO A 19 5.27 16.20 1.30
C PRO A 19 4.60 15.18 0.37
N ARG A 20 4.78 13.88 0.64
CA ARG A 20 4.18 12.79 -0.15
C ARG A 20 2.79 12.39 0.34
N LEU A 21 2.31 12.97 1.46
CA LEU A 21 1.01 12.67 2.08
C LEU A 21 0.84 11.20 2.43
N ARG A 22 1.95 10.53 2.73
CA ARG A 22 1.96 9.13 3.17
C ARG A 22 3.12 8.87 4.12
N MET A 23 2.93 7.86 4.97
CA MET A 23 3.97 7.40 5.91
C MET A 23 3.76 5.92 6.17
N ASN A 24 4.85 5.18 6.24
CA ASN A 24 4.79 3.76 6.56
C ASN A 24 5.39 3.45 7.93
N MET A 25 4.97 2.33 8.49
CA MET A 25 5.56 1.72 9.67
C MET A 25 5.94 0.29 9.32
N ASP A 26 7.23 0.01 9.35
CA ASP A 26 7.77 -1.31 9.03
C ASP A 26 7.67 -2.22 10.25
N LEU A 27 6.97 -3.34 10.12
CA LEU A 27 6.79 -4.31 11.20
C LEU A 27 7.75 -5.50 11.11
N ARG A 28 8.67 -5.49 10.15
CA ARG A 28 9.68 -6.54 10.04
C ARG A 28 10.55 -6.59 11.30
N ASN A 29 10.99 -7.79 11.64
CA ASN A 29 11.89 -7.99 12.80
C ASN A 29 13.29 -7.42 12.55
N SER A 30 13.73 -7.39 11.28
CA SER A 30 15.03 -6.86 10.85
C SER A 30 15.00 -6.53 9.36
N GLN A 31 16.05 -5.90 8.87
CA GLN A 31 16.21 -5.65 7.42
C GLN A 31 16.30 -6.94 6.60
N ALA A 32 16.73 -8.04 7.21
CA ALA A 32 16.84 -9.35 6.57
C ALA A 32 15.55 -10.17 6.64
N ASP A 33 14.51 -9.66 7.30
CA ASP A 33 13.25 -10.39 7.44
C ASP A 33 12.55 -10.51 6.09
N LEU A 34 12.31 -11.74 5.65
CA LEU A 34 11.65 -12.03 4.39
C LEU A 34 10.13 -11.96 4.48
N SER A 35 9.59 -11.79 5.66
CA SER A 35 8.14 -11.62 5.89
C SER A 35 7.84 -10.13 6.03
N GLN A 36 7.60 -9.47 4.93
CA GLN A 36 7.30 -8.03 4.95
C GLN A 36 5.89 -7.77 5.44
N ARG A 37 5.77 -6.89 6.43
CA ARG A 37 4.48 -6.45 6.99
C ARG A 37 4.62 -4.97 7.25
N ILE A 38 3.85 -4.16 6.52
CA ILE A 38 4.00 -2.72 6.54
C ILE A 38 2.63 -2.07 6.70
N LEU A 39 2.51 -1.18 7.68
CA LEU A 39 1.36 -0.28 7.77
C LEU A 39 1.66 0.96 6.93
N ASN A 40 0.69 1.36 6.13
CA ASN A 40 0.77 2.58 5.32
C ASN A 40 -0.39 3.49 5.66
N ALA A 41 -0.10 4.69 6.16
CA ALA A 41 -1.06 5.77 6.26
C ALA A 41 -1.01 6.58 4.96
N ILE A 42 -2.14 6.70 4.28
CA ILE A 42 -2.22 7.34 2.98
C ILE A 42 -3.35 8.36 3.00
N GLU A 43 -3.00 9.66 2.88
CA GLU A 43 -3.97 10.74 2.83
C GLU A 43 -4.49 10.96 1.40
N PRO A 44 -5.72 11.50 1.25
CA PRO A 44 -6.21 11.92 -0.06
C PRO A 44 -5.24 12.91 -0.72
N GLY A 45 -5.04 12.76 -2.03
CA GLY A 45 -4.08 13.55 -2.78
C GLY A 45 -2.70 12.89 -2.93
N THR A 46 -2.46 11.78 -2.23
CA THR A 46 -1.24 11.00 -2.43
C THR A 46 -1.15 10.53 -3.88
N VAL A 47 0.01 10.76 -4.50
CA VAL A 47 0.30 10.25 -5.83
C VAL A 47 1.24 9.06 -5.70
N LEU A 48 0.73 7.89 -6.05
CA LEU A 48 1.49 6.65 -6.07
C LEU A 48 1.72 6.21 -7.51
N PRO A 49 2.95 5.83 -7.87
CA PRO A 49 3.20 5.32 -9.21
C PRO A 49 2.48 3.99 -9.44
N ILE A 50 2.12 3.73 -10.69
CA ILE A 50 1.65 2.41 -11.10
C ILE A 50 2.88 1.51 -11.16
N HIS A 51 2.91 0.46 -10.36
CA HIS A 51 4.08 -0.39 -10.19
C HIS A 51 3.68 -1.86 -10.08
N ARG A 52 4.67 -2.72 -10.18
CA ARG A 52 4.51 -4.17 -9.97
C ARG A 52 5.65 -4.73 -9.15
N HIS A 53 5.42 -5.90 -8.58
CA HIS A 53 6.44 -6.70 -7.91
C HIS A 53 6.61 -8.01 -8.67
N LEU A 54 7.83 -8.27 -9.19
CA LEU A 54 8.09 -9.48 -9.99
C LEU A 54 8.47 -10.69 -9.15
N ASN A 55 8.85 -10.49 -7.89
CA ASN A 55 9.37 -11.56 -7.03
C ASN A 55 8.49 -11.87 -5.83
N SER A 56 7.34 -11.21 -5.71
CA SER A 56 6.46 -11.40 -4.57
C SER A 56 5.01 -11.09 -4.91
N SER A 57 4.11 -11.75 -4.19
CA SER A 57 2.70 -11.38 -4.14
C SER A 57 2.48 -10.44 -2.96
N VAL A 58 1.37 -9.71 -2.98
CA VAL A 58 1.04 -8.73 -1.93
C VAL A 58 -0.38 -8.96 -1.44
N THR A 59 -0.54 -9.12 -0.13
CA THR A 59 -1.86 -9.14 0.51
C THR A 59 -2.12 -7.79 1.14
N ILE A 60 -3.29 -7.21 0.86
CA ILE A 60 -3.66 -5.85 1.28
C ILE A 60 -4.98 -5.88 2.04
N VAL A 61 -4.97 -5.24 3.21
CA VAL A 61 -6.13 -5.14 4.11
C VAL A 61 -6.32 -3.68 4.51
N CYS A 62 -7.54 -3.17 4.41
CA CYS A 62 -7.88 -1.86 4.97
C CYS A 62 -8.07 -1.97 6.47
N ILE A 63 -7.25 -1.27 7.25
CA ILE A 63 -7.34 -1.24 8.71
C ILE A 63 -8.31 -0.15 9.16
N ARG A 64 -8.25 1.04 8.53
CA ARG A 64 -9.09 2.19 8.83
C ARG A 64 -9.27 3.04 7.60
N GLY A 65 -10.41 3.70 7.49
CA GLY A 65 -10.68 4.65 6.41
C GLY A 65 -11.26 4.00 5.17
N HIS A 66 -10.90 4.52 4.00
CA HIS A 66 -11.45 4.08 2.73
C HIS A 66 -10.46 4.39 1.61
N PHE A 67 -10.13 3.38 0.81
CA PHE A 67 -9.32 3.57 -0.40
C PHE A 67 -9.78 2.62 -1.51
N GLU A 68 -9.29 2.86 -2.70
CA GLU A 68 -9.44 1.95 -3.83
C GLU A 68 -8.09 1.38 -4.20
N GLU A 69 -8.01 0.06 -4.35
CA GLU A 69 -6.88 -0.60 -5.01
C GLU A 69 -7.14 -0.59 -6.51
N LEU A 70 -6.22 -0.02 -7.26
CA LEU A 70 -6.35 0.19 -8.69
C LEU A 70 -5.48 -0.81 -9.44
N ILE A 71 -6.10 -1.59 -10.31
CA ILE A 71 -5.41 -2.62 -11.11
C ILE A 71 -5.33 -2.14 -12.55
N TYR A 72 -4.15 -2.26 -13.15
CA TYR A 72 -3.88 -1.78 -14.50
C TYR A 72 -3.36 -2.89 -15.40
N ASP A 73 -3.53 -2.72 -16.70
CA ASP A 73 -2.86 -3.55 -17.70
C ASP A 73 -1.45 -3.03 -18.00
N GLU A 74 -0.74 -3.69 -18.90
CA GLU A 74 0.67 -3.38 -19.22
C GLU A 74 0.86 -2.01 -19.87
N ILE A 75 -0.19 -1.43 -20.45
CA ILE A 75 -0.12 -0.12 -21.10
C ILE A 75 -0.67 1.01 -20.23
N GLY A 76 -1.03 0.71 -18.99
CA GLY A 76 -1.48 1.71 -18.03
C GLY A 76 -2.97 2.01 -18.08
N THR A 77 -3.77 1.14 -18.72
CA THR A 77 -5.22 1.25 -18.70
C THR A 77 -5.79 0.65 -17.41
N LEU A 78 -6.65 1.39 -16.73
CA LEU A 78 -7.32 0.90 -15.53
C LEU A 78 -8.27 -0.22 -15.90
N VAL A 79 -8.07 -1.40 -15.31
CA VAL A 79 -8.88 -2.59 -15.54
C VAL A 79 -9.93 -2.76 -14.45
N GLU A 80 -9.58 -2.46 -13.20
CA GLU A 80 -10.44 -2.67 -12.05
C GLU A 80 -10.09 -1.69 -10.93
N ALA A 81 -11.11 -1.16 -10.27
CA ALA A 81 -10.96 -0.40 -9.04
C ALA A 81 -11.70 -1.15 -7.94
N ILE A 82 -10.96 -1.62 -6.93
CA ILE A 82 -11.51 -2.45 -5.86
C ILE A 82 -11.69 -1.60 -4.63
N ASP A 83 -12.92 -1.54 -4.12
CA ASP A 83 -13.27 -0.75 -2.95
C ASP A 83 -12.76 -1.43 -1.68
N MET A 84 -12.02 -0.70 -0.85
CA MET A 84 -11.36 -1.21 0.36
C MET A 84 -11.83 -0.43 1.58
N ILE A 85 -12.53 -1.14 2.47
CA ILE A 85 -13.00 -0.62 3.76
C ILE A 85 -12.69 -1.64 4.86
N PRO A 86 -12.65 -1.22 6.14
CA PRO A 86 -12.45 -2.16 7.25
C PRO A 86 -13.55 -3.22 7.27
N GLY A 87 -13.16 -4.49 7.42
CA GLY A 87 -14.10 -5.60 7.42
C GLY A 87 -14.67 -5.96 6.06
N GLY A 88 -14.26 -5.27 5.00
CA GLY A 88 -14.69 -5.53 3.63
C GLY A 88 -13.73 -6.48 2.89
N ASN A 89 -13.37 -6.09 1.67
CA ASN A 89 -12.51 -6.90 0.81
C ASN A 89 -11.10 -7.05 1.37
N VAL A 90 -10.51 -8.21 1.16
CA VAL A 90 -9.07 -8.46 1.28
C VAL A 90 -8.57 -8.83 -0.11
N ILE A 91 -7.46 -8.24 -0.52
CA ILE A 91 -6.90 -8.49 -1.84
C ILE A 91 -5.59 -9.24 -1.69
N ASN A 92 -5.39 -10.24 -2.55
CA ASN A 92 -4.09 -10.85 -2.76
C ASN A 92 -3.68 -10.65 -4.21
N LEU A 93 -2.74 -9.75 -4.44
CA LEU A 93 -2.25 -9.44 -5.78
C LEU A 93 -1.21 -10.47 -6.21
N PRO A 94 -1.42 -11.17 -7.34
CA PRO A 94 -0.41 -12.07 -7.88
C PRO A 94 0.88 -11.34 -8.26
N ILE A 95 1.96 -12.09 -8.35
CA ILE A 95 3.24 -11.61 -8.88
C ILE A 95 3.01 -10.95 -10.23
N GLY A 96 3.61 -9.78 -10.42
CA GLY A 96 3.58 -9.07 -11.70
C GLY A 96 2.34 -8.20 -11.95
N THR A 97 1.43 -8.09 -10.99
CA THR A 97 0.25 -7.25 -11.16
C THR A 97 0.60 -5.76 -11.09
N TRP A 98 0.26 -5.03 -12.14
CA TRP A 98 0.37 -3.56 -12.16
C TRP A 98 -0.73 -2.95 -11.30
N HIS A 99 -0.35 -2.14 -10.31
CA HIS A 99 -1.33 -1.58 -9.37
C HIS A 99 -0.89 -0.24 -8.79
N SER A 100 -1.85 0.44 -8.21
CA SER A 100 -1.68 1.66 -7.42
C SER A 100 -2.83 1.79 -6.43
N ILE A 101 -2.84 2.85 -5.64
CA ILE A 101 -3.87 3.10 -4.62
C ILE A 101 -4.36 4.53 -4.74
N ARG A 102 -5.67 4.72 -4.51
CA ARG A 102 -6.26 6.05 -4.35
C ARG A 102 -6.95 6.13 -3.00
N SER A 103 -6.45 6.99 -2.12
CA SER A 103 -7.09 7.24 -0.82
C SER A 103 -8.31 8.14 -1.01
N LEU A 104 -9.43 7.75 -0.41
CA LEU A 104 -10.70 8.47 -0.48
C LEU A 104 -11.07 9.15 0.83
N GLU A 105 -10.34 8.88 1.91
CA GLU A 105 -10.69 9.41 3.24
C GLU A 105 -9.42 9.72 4.03
N SER A 106 -9.43 10.85 4.74
CA SER A 106 -8.35 11.18 5.67
C SER A 106 -8.33 10.18 6.82
N GLY A 107 -7.14 9.81 7.26
CA GLY A 107 -6.95 8.82 8.32
C GLY A 107 -6.91 7.39 7.82
N THR A 108 -6.90 7.17 6.51
CA THR A 108 -6.81 5.83 5.92
C THR A 108 -5.47 5.19 6.26
N VAL A 109 -5.55 3.95 6.76
CA VAL A 109 -4.38 3.11 7.03
C VAL A 109 -4.66 1.71 6.49
N LEU A 110 -3.69 1.18 5.76
CA LEU A 110 -3.74 -0.18 5.24
C LEU A 110 -2.56 -1.00 5.73
N LEU A 111 -2.74 -2.31 5.74
CA LEU A 111 -1.68 -3.27 6.01
C LEU A 111 -1.34 -3.99 4.72
N GLU A 112 -0.06 -3.99 4.37
CA GLU A 112 0.48 -4.75 3.26
C GLU A 112 1.38 -5.87 3.80
N CYS A 113 1.12 -7.10 3.36
CA CYS A 113 1.95 -8.26 3.65
C CYS A 113 2.52 -8.76 2.33
N GLN A 114 3.85 -8.84 2.27
CA GLN A 114 4.57 -9.19 1.05
C GLN A 114 5.66 -10.18 1.37
N ASP A 115 5.76 -11.25 0.60
CA ASP A 115 6.80 -12.26 0.79
C ASP A 115 8.12 -11.84 0.14
N GLY A 116 9.21 -12.45 0.61
CA GLY A 116 10.55 -12.20 0.08
C GLY A 116 11.22 -10.94 0.64
N PRO A 117 12.48 -10.68 0.26
CA PRO A 117 13.21 -9.52 0.74
C PRO A 117 12.64 -8.22 0.19
N TYR A 118 12.80 -7.13 0.95
CA TYR A 118 12.50 -5.81 0.43
C TYR A 118 13.43 -5.49 -0.75
N GLU A 119 12.82 -5.09 -1.86
CA GLU A 119 13.54 -4.64 -3.05
C GLU A 119 12.95 -3.29 -3.50
N PRO A 120 13.78 -2.25 -3.67
CA PRO A 120 13.32 -0.99 -4.28
C PRO A 120 12.79 -1.25 -5.69
N HIS A 121 11.82 -0.44 -6.12
CA HIS A 121 11.30 -0.53 -7.48
C HIS A 121 12.42 -0.26 -8.50
N LYS A 122 12.52 -1.14 -9.49
CA LYS A 122 13.38 -0.95 -10.64
C LYS A 122 12.63 -0.14 -11.69
N GLU A 123 13.37 0.49 -12.61
CA GLU A 123 12.76 1.31 -13.66
C GLU A 123 11.69 0.55 -14.47
N GLY A 124 11.95 -0.72 -14.80
CA GLY A 124 11.01 -1.55 -15.55
C GLY A 124 9.77 -1.97 -14.76
N ASP A 125 9.72 -1.73 -13.44
CA ASP A 125 8.62 -2.10 -12.55
C ASP A 125 7.73 -0.91 -12.20
N VAL A 126 7.89 0.21 -12.87
CA VAL A 126 7.08 1.42 -12.75
C VAL A 126 6.63 1.84 -14.14
N LEU A 127 5.31 2.02 -14.32
CA LEU A 127 4.77 2.52 -15.58
C LEU A 127 4.94 4.03 -15.67
N LYS A 128 5.50 4.47 -16.79
CA LYS A 128 5.62 5.88 -17.13
C LYS A 128 4.48 6.24 -18.08
N ILE A 129 3.52 6.99 -17.56
CA ILE A 129 2.36 7.48 -18.30
C ILE A 129 2.28 8.99 -18.24
#